data_cf01c5c4e34f0abfc676dc10e2da6af7
#
_entry.id   cf01c5c4e34f0abfc676dc10e2da6af7
#
_cell.length_a   1.000
_cell.length_b   1.000
_cell.length_c   1.000
_cell.angle_alpha   90.00
_cell.angle_beta   90.00
_cell.angle_gamma   90.00
#
_symmetry.space_group_name_H-M   'P 1'
#
loop_
_entity.id
_entity.type
_entity.pdbx_description
1 polymer ?
#
loop_
_entity_poly.entity_id
_entity_poly.type
_entity_poly.pdbx_seq_one_letter_code
_entity_poly.pdbx_strand_id
1 'polypeptide(L)'
;MPLRLPLFPLGMVLFPGLVLPLHVFEDRYRQMVRELLALPEDERRFGVIAIRQGREVGADGVQALYEVGCVAHLRRADEHEDGRFDVLTTGTTRFALRELDAGGPYLVGSVDVLPDRLGNEDEAPLLDAAVRVAFRTYLGALARASREPVPLPELPDDPLVLGYLVAATTALDLDERQRLLAQPDGTSRLRSELALLRRETTLLTRLRAAPAPELARGPVSPN
;
A
#
# COMPACT_ATOMS: atom_id res chain seq x y z
N MET A 1 -13.97 -15.44 -17.43
CA MET A 1 -13.46 -16.46 -16.51
C MET A 1 -12.65 -15.74 -15.44
N PRO A 2 -12.74 -16.11 -14.17
CA PRO A 2 -11.91 -15.53 -13.13
C PRO A 2 -10.41 -15.79 -13.46
N LEU A 3 -9.59 -14.79 -13.22
CA LEU A 3 -8.15 -14.90 -13.38
C LEU A 3 -7.55 -15.67 -12.21
N ARG A 4 -6.66 -16.64 -12.48
CA ARG A 4 -5.88 -17.31 -11.42
C ARG A 4 -4.53 -16.63 -11.29
N LEU A 5 -4.18 -16.20 -10.06
CA LEU A 5 -2.93 -15.53 -9.76
C LEU A 5 -2.22 -16.21 -8.59
N PRO A 6 -0.89 -16.46 -8.69
CA PRO A 6 -0.07 -16.66 -7.49
C PRO A 6 -0.26 -15.49 -6.54
N LEU A 7 -0.37 -15.73 -5.24
CA LEU A 7 -0.54 -14.67 -4.25
C LEU A 7 0.70 -14.53 -3.37
N PHE A 8 1.03 -13.28 -3.10
CA PHE A 8 2.08 -12.87 -2.16
C PHE A 8 1.44 -12.05 -1.04
N PRO A 9 1.07 -12.68 0.07
CA PRO A 9 0.52 -11.98 1.24
C PRO A 9 1.59 -11.12 1.93
N LEU A 10 1.23 -9.88 2.26
CA LEU A 10 2.11 -8.92 2.93
C LEU A 10 1.37 -8.16 4.03
N GLY A 11 2.09 -7.64 5.03
CA GLY A 11 1.58 -6.71 6.04
C GLY A 11 1.41 -5.28 5.52
N MET A 12 1.36 -5.08 4.21
CA MET A 12 1.22 -3.78 3.57
C MET A 12 0.28 -3.83 2.37
N VAL A 13 -0.17 -2.66 1.94
CA VAL A 13 -1.02 -2.49 0.75
C VAL A 13 -0.17 -1.99 -0.42
N LEU A 14 -0.25 -2.68 -1.55
CA LEU A 14 0.29 -2.21 -2.82
C LEU A 14 -0.82 -1.46 -3.59
N PHE A 15 -0.50 -0.28 -4.08
CA PHE A 15 -1.41 0.49 -4.96
C PHE A 15 -0.95 0.43 -6.43
N PRO A 16 -1.86 0.53 -7.40
CA PRO A 16 -1.50 0.68 -8.81
C PRO A 16 -0.55 1.85 -9.06
N GLY A 17 0.38 1.67 -10.01
CA GLY A 17 1.41 2.65 -10.36
C GLY A 17 2.62 2.67 -9.44
N LEU A 18 2.59 2.02 -8.28
CA LEU A 18 3.68 2.06 -7.33
C LEU A 18 4.69 0.93 -7.54
N VAL A 19 5.94 1.26 -7.28
CA VAL A 19 7.05 0.32 -7.28
C VAL A 19 7.16 -0.33 -5.90
N LEU A 20 7.29 -1.66 -5.89
CA LEU A 20 7.49 -2.45 -4.68
C LEU A 20 8.74 -3.33 -4.84
N PRO A 21 9.85 -3.00 -4.16
CA PRO A 21 10.98 -3.90 -4.02
C PRO A 21 10.66 -4.96 -2.96
N LEU A 22 11.02 -6.22 -3.23
CA LEU A 22 10.84 -7.34 -2.31
C LEU A 22 12.14 -8.14 -2.20
N HIS A 23 12.48 -8.56 -0.99
CA HIS A 23 13.51 -9.54 -0.73
C HIS A 23 12.86 -10.90 -0.47
N VAL A 24 13.04 -11.84 -1.41
CA VAL A 24 12.36 -13.14 -1.40
C VAL A 24 13.31 -14.21 -0.90
N PHE A 25 13.06 -14.72 0.31
CA PHE A 25 13.90 -15.70 1.00
C PHE A 25 13.20 -17.01 1.32
N GLU A 26 11.87 -17.03 1.45
CA GLU A 26 11.11 -18.26 1.73
C GLU A 26 11.05 -19.16 0.48
N ASP A 27 11.25 -20.46 0.65
CA ASP A 27 11.32 -21.44 -0.44
C ASP A 27 10.10 -21.41 -1.35
N ARG A 28 8.90 -21.28 -0.78
CA ARG A 28 7.63 -21.19 -1.52
C ARG A 28 7.59 -20.00 -2.48
N TYR A 29 8.08 -18.84 -2.05
CA TYR A 29 8.09 -17.64 -2.90
C TYR A 29 9.29 -17.61 -3.83
N ARG A 30 10.42 -18.23 -3.47
CA ARG A 30 11.55 -18.47 -4.39
C ARG A 30 11.10 -19.34 -5.56
N GLN A 31 10.30 -20.39 -5.27
CA GLN A 31 9.72 -21.24 -6.30
C GLN A 31 8.77 -20.42 -7.20
N MET A 32 7.88 -19.64 -6.62
CA MET A 32 6.96 -18.75 -7.36
C MET A 32 7.72 -17.81 -8.31
N VAL A 33 8.82 -17.18 -7.83
CA VAL A 33 9.63 -16.27 -8.67
C VAL A 33 10.26 -17.03 -9.83
N ARG A 34 10.81 -18.24 -9.62
CA ARG A 34 11.39 -19.05 -10.70
C ARG A 34 10.33 -19.43 -11.74
N GLU A 35 9.14 -19.82 -11.31
CA GLU A 35 8.04 -20.15 -12.21
C GLU A 35 7.60 -18.92 -13.02
N LEU A 36 7.53 -17.74 -12.40
CA LEU A 36 7.22 -16.48 -13.09
C LEU A 36 8.31 -16.11 -14.12
N LEU A 37 9.59 -16.31 -13.78
CA LEU A 37 10.69 -16.01 -14.69
C LEU A 37 10.72 -16.92 -15.94
N ALA A 38 10.13 -18.11 -15.85
CA ALA A 38 9.98 -18.99 -17.00
C ALA A 38 8.89 -18.54 -18.00
N LEU A 39 8.04 -17.57 -17.60
CA LEU A 39 7.00 -17.00 -18.46
C LEU A 39 7.54 -15.82 -19.29
N PRO A 40 6.86 -15.45 -20.40
CA PRO A 40 7.08 -14.18 -21.09
C PRO A 40 6.97 -12.97 -20.14
N GLU A 41 7.70 -11.90 -20.42
CA GLU A 41 7.74 -10.73 -19.50
C GLU A 41 6.38 -10.16 -19.18
N ASP A 42 5.49 -10.05 -20.15
CA ASP A 42 4.13 -9.51 -20.01
C ASP A 42 3.19 -10.42 -19.20
N GLU A 43 3.56 -11.69 -19.00
CA GLU A 43 2.81 -12.64 -18.19
C GLU A 43 3.32 -12.78 -16.74
N ARG A 44 4.48 -12.17 -16.40
CA ARG A 44 5.11 -12.26 -15.08
C ARG A 44 4.34 -11.46 -14.03
N ARG A 45 3.18 -11.98 -13.62
CA ARG A 45 2.25 -11.30 -12.72
C ARG A 45 1.87 -12.17 -11.54
N PHE A 46 1.73 -11.54 -10.37
CA PHE A 46 1.20 -12.15 -9.15
C PHE A 46 0.36 -11.15 -8.37
N GLY A 47 -0.47 -11.60 -7.46
CA GLY A 47 -1.30 -10.74 -6.61
C GLY A 47 -0.61 -10.42 -5.30
N VAL A 48 -0.40 -9.14 -5.00
CA VAL A 48 -0.08 -8.68 -3.65
C VAL A 48 -1.38 -8.41 -2.91
N ILE A 49 -1.51 -9.01 -1.73
CA ILE A 49 -2.72 -8.91 -0.92
C ILE A 49 -2.36 -8.75 0.55
N ALA A 50 -3.03 -7.81 1.24
CA ALA A 50 -2.72 -7.54 2.62
C ALA A 50 -3.24 -8.63 3.56
N ILE A 51 -2.45 -8.94 4.59
CA ILE A 51 -2.81 -9.87 5.66
C ILE A 51 -3.66 -9.12 6.68
N ARG A 52 -4.88 -9.60 6.90
CA ARG A 52 -5.78 -9.06 7.92
C ARG A 52 -5.52 -9.65 9.29
N GLN A 53 -5.17 -10.94 9.34
CA GLN A 53 -4.80 -11.66 10.55
C GLN A 53 -3.68 -12.65 10.24
N GLY A 54 -2.71 -12.75 11.14
CA GLY A 54 -1.58 -13.65 11.00
C GLY A 54 -0.26 -12.94 10.81
N ARG A 55 0.70 -13.63 10.16
CA ARG A 55 2.07 -13.16 9.93
C ARG A 55 2.47 -13.41 8.48
N GLU A 56 3.42 -12.62 7.98
CA GLU A 56 3.96 -12.78 6.62
C GLU A 56 4.79 -14.05 6.47
N VAL A 57 5.52 -14.44 7.51
CA VAL A 57 6.51 -15.51 7.48
C VAL A 57 5.97 -16.80 8.09
N GLY A 58 6.28 -17.93 7.43
CA GLY A 58 5.88 -19.28 7.84
C GLY A 58 4.68 -19.82 7.09
N ALA A 59 4.61 -21.14 6.91
CA ALA A 59 3.56 -21.82 6.14
C ALA A 59 2.15 -21.57 6.70
N ASP A 60 2.03 -21.52 8.04
CA ASP A 60 0.77 -21.30 8.76
C ASP A 60 0.61 -19.84 9.23
N GLY A 61 1.42 -18.91 8.69
CA GLY A 61 1.45 -17.51 9.13
C GLY A 61 0.19 -16.74 8.79
N VAL A 62 -0.41 -16.99 7.64
CA VAL A 62 -1.58 -16.26 7.13
C VAL A 62 -2.86 -16.92 7.62
N GLN A 63 -3.62 -16.21 8.46
CA GLN A 63 -4.91 -16.69 8.97
C GLN A 63 -6.11 -16.09 8.22
N ALA A 64 -6.00 -14.81 7.81
CA ALA A 64 -7.01 -14.16 7.01
C ALA A 64 -6.38 -13.08 6.11
N LEU A 65 -6.88 -12.98 4.89
CA LEU A 65 -6.52 -11.94 3.92
C LEU A 65 -7.63 -10.91 3.82
N TYR A 66 -7.29 -9.71 3.34
CA TYR A 66 -8.28 -8.77 2.87
C TYR A 66 -8.85 -9.24 1.52
N GLU A 67 -9.99 -8.68 1.13
CA GLU A 67 -10.68 -9.09 -0.09
C GLU A 67 -10.13 -8.44 -1.35
N VAL A 68 -9.53 -7.25 -1.23
CA VAL A 68 -9.01 -6.51 -2.37
C VAL A 68 -7.48 -6.45 -2.31
N GLY A 69 -6.85 -6.83 -3.41
CA GLY A 69 -5.40 -6.75 -3.60
C GLY A 69 -5.04 -5.97 -4.87
N CYS A 70 -3.74 -5.94 -5.17
CA CYS A 70 -3.18 -5.34 -6.37
C CYS A 70 -2.33 -6.35 -7.13
N VAL A 71 -2.51 -6.44 -8.44
CA VAL A 71 -1.65 -7.22 -9.33
C VAL A 71 -0.30 -6.53 -9.40
N ALA A 72 0.76 -7.25 -9.07
CA ALA A 72 2.14 -6.84 -9.22
C ALA A 72 2.72 -7.45 -10.50
N HIS A 73 3.35 -6.64 -11.31
CA HIS A 73 4.13 -7.08 -12.48
C HIS A 73 5.60 -7.14 -12.11
N LEU A 74 6.23 -8.29 -12.26
CA LEU A 74 7.65 -8.51 -12.02
C LEU A 74 8.47 -7.82 -13.12
N ARG A 75 9.23 -6.78 -12.76
CA ARG A 75 10.06 -5.99 -13.67
C ARG A 75 11.49 -6.49 -13.75
N ARG A 76 12.04 -6.87 -12.59
CA ARG A 76 13.41 -7.36 -12.46
C ARG A 76 13.47 -8.36 -11.31
N ALA A 77 14.32 -9.36 -11.47
CA ALA A 77 14.69 -10.30 -10.42
C ALA A 77 16.18 -10.58 -10.49
N ASP A 78 16.88 -10.39 -9.39
CA ASP A 78 18.30 -10.68 -9.22
C ASP A 78 18.42 -11.86 -8.24
N GLU A 79 18.91 -13.01 -8.72
CA GLU A 79 19.12 -14.20 -7.90
C GLU A 79 20.49 -14.14 -7.21
N HIS A 80 20.51 -14.33 -5.90
CA HIS A 80 21.73 -14.44 -5.08
C HIS A 80 22.28 -15.86 -5.10
N GLU A 81 23.56 -16.03 -4.73
CA GLU A 81 24.25 -17.33 -4.68
C GLU A 81 23.55 -18.36 -3.77
N ASP A 82 22.85 -17.90 -2.74
CA ASP A 82 22.08 -18.73 -1.81
C ASP A 82 20.64 -19.01 -2.29
N GLY A 83 20.30 -18.57 -3.50
CA GLY A 83 19.02 -18.78 -4.17
C GLY A 83 17.90 -17.85 -3.68
N ARG A 84 18.18 -16.83 -2.86
CA ARG A 84 17.26 -15.73 -2.55
C ARG A 84 17.15 -14.80 -3.76
N PHE A 85 16.09 -13.99 -3.81
CA PHE A 85 15.89 -13.03 -4.88
C PHE A 85 15.67 -11.63 -4.33
N ASP A 86 16.27 -10.64 -4.97
CA ASP A 86 15.80 -9.26 -4.91
C ASP A 86 14.95 -9.00 -6.15
N VAL A 87 13.69 -8.68 -5.95
CA VAL A 87 12.76 -8.44 -7.05
C VAL A 87 12.24 -7.01 -7.02
N LEU A 88 12.10 -6.42 -8.19
CA LEU A 88 11.45 -5.13 -8.39
C LEU A 88 10.13 -5.35 -9.12
N THR A 89 9.06 -4.90 -8.52
CA THR A 89 7.70 -5.06 -9.06
C THR A 89 6.98 -3.72 -9.19
N THR A 90 5.97 -3.67 -10.02
CA THR A 90 5.09 -2.50 -10.16
C THR A 90 3.64 -2.94 -10.01
N GLY A 91 2.90 -2.29 -9.12
CA GLY A 91 1.46 -2.46 -9.02
C GLY A 91 0.77 -2.01 -10.31
N THR A 92 -0.19 -2.80 -10.80
CA THR A 92 -0.86 -2.49 -12.07
C THR A 92 -2.37 -2.30 -11.91
N THR A 93 -3.08 -3.32 -11.48
CA THR A 93 -4.54 -3.33 -11.47
C THR A 93 -5.04 -3.90 -10.15
N ARG A 94 -6.12 -3.38 -9.62
CA ARG A 94 -6.78 -3.94 -8.41
C ARG A 94 -7.53 -5.22 -8.78
N PHE A 95 -7.65 -6.10 -7.81
CA PHE A 95 -8.47 -7.30 -7.94
C PHE A 95 -9.29 -7.58 -6.66
N ALA A 96 -10.41 -8.27 -6.82
CA ALA A 96 -11.16 -8.86 -5.71
C ALA A 96 -10.87 -10.36 -5.63
N LEU A 97 -10.44 -10.85 -4.47
CA LEU A 97 -10.24 -12.27 -4.20
C LEU A 97 -11.62 -12.96 -4.05
N ARG A 98 -11.84 -14.04 -4.78
CA ARG A 98 -13.07 -14.85 -4.73
C ARG A 98 -12.85 -16.16 -3.99
N GLU A 99 -11.80 -16.88 -4.37
CA GLU A 99 -11.48 -18.18 -3.82
C GLU A 99 -9.96 -18.25 -3.57
N LEU A 100 -9.59 -18.98 -2.54
CA LEU A 100 -8.21 -19.20 -2.16
C LEU A 100 -7.89 -20.70 -2.24
N ASP A 101 -6.88 -21.03 -3.00
CA ASP A 101 -6.30 -22.35 -3.13
C ASP A 101 -4.97 -22.40 -2.37
N ALA A 102 -4.90 -23.19 -1.32
CA ALA A 102 -3.71 -23.40 -0.50
C ALA A 102 -3.12 -24.82 -0.68
N GLY A 103 -3.55 -25.56 -1.68
CA GLY A 103 -3.09 -26.95 -1.91
C GLY A 103 -1.70 -27.06 -2.56
N GLY A 104 -1.14 -25.94 -3.04
CA GLY A 104 0.19 -25.87 -3.66
C GLY A 104 1.30 -25.39 -2.71
N PRO A 105 2.51 -25.17 -3.25
CA PRO A 105 3.64 -24.67 -2.48
C PRO A 105 3.42 -23.23 -1.98
N TYR A 106 2.61 -22.44 -2.68
CA TYR A 106 2.21 -21.08 -2.33
C TYR A 106 0.71 -20.89 -2.62
N LEU A 107 0.14 -19.82 -2.09
CA LEU A 107 -1.27 -19.50 -2.27
C LEU A 107 -1.58 -19.09 -3.70
N VAL A 108 -2.71 -19.57 -4.24
CA VAL A 108 -3.22 -19.15 -5.55
C VAL A 108 -4.65 -18.64 -5.36
N GLY A 109 -4.91 -17.42 -5.84
CA GLY A 109 -6.24 -16.82 -5.80
C GLY A 109 -6.99 -16.94 -7.12
N SER A 110 -8.28 -17.25 -7.04
CA SER A 110 -9.23 -16.98 -8.11
C SER A 110 -9.76 -15.56 -7.93
N VAL A 111 -9.50 -14.65 -8.87
CA VAL A 111 -9.71 -13.22 -8.66
C VAL A 111 -10.52 -12.61 -9.81
N ASP A 112 -11.29 -11.56 -9.48
CA ASP A 112 -11.91 -10.67 -10.44
C ASP A 112 -11.10 -9.36 -10.54
N VAL A 113 -10.75 -8.96 -11.74
CA VAL A 113 -10.10 -7.68 -11.99
C VAL A 113 -11.07 -6.54 -11.71
N LEU A 114 -10.64 -5.58 -10.92
CA LEU A 114 -11.40 -4.36 -10.60
C LEU A 114 -10.93 -3.22 -11.51
N PRO A 115 -11.74 -2.80 -12.50
CA PRO A 115 -11.36 -1.70 -13.36
C PRO A 115 -11.33 -0.39 -12.59
N ASP A 116 -10.36 0.47 -12.90
CA ASP A 116 -10.33 1.82 -12.38
C ASP A 116 -11.34 2.68 -13.15
N ARG A 117 -12.22 3.32 -12.39
CA ARG A 117 -13.22 4.27 -12.89
C ARG A 117 -13.08 5.56 -12.13
N LEU A 118 -13.26 6.69 -12.82
CA LEU A 118 -13.19 7.99 -12.16
C LEU A 118 -14.35 8.19 -11.18
N GLY A 119 -15.51 7.69 -11.50
CA GLY A 119 -16.75 7.89 -10.73
C GLY A 119 -17.52 9.11 -11.21
N ASN A 120 -17.86 10.02 -10.31
CA ASN A 120 -18.61 11.24 -10.66
C ASN A 120 -17.69 12.26 -11.35
N GLU A 121 -17.86 12.43 -12.65
CA GLU A 121 -17.03 13.31 -13.51
C GLU A 121 -17.21 14.80 -13.15
N ASP A 122 -18.37 15.23 -12.70
CA ASP A 122 -18.64 16.63 -12.31
C ASP A 122 -17.94 16.99 -11.00
N GLU A 123 -17.81 16.04 -10.09
CA GLU A 123 -17.20 16.22 -8.78
C GLU A 123 -15.67 16.01 -8.78
N ALA A 124 -15.16 15.20 -9.71
CA ALA A 124 -13.76 14.82 -9.76
C ALA A 124 -12.79 16.03 -9.81
N PRO A 125 -12.98 17.08 -10.61
CA PRO A 125 -12.05 18.22 -10.63
C PRO A 125 -12.00 18.99 -9.30
N LEU A 126 -13.13 19.11 -8.61
CA LEU A 126 -13.20 19.78 -7.30
C LEU A 126 -12.48 18.98 -6.22
N LEU A 127 -12.69 17.68 -6.20
CA LEU A 127 -12.01 16.77 -5.27
C LEU A 127 -10.51 16.71 -5.55
N ASP A 128 -10.10 16.59 -6.80
CA ASP A 128 -8.69 16.61 -7.19
C ASP A 128 -7.98 17.88 -6.69
N ALA A 129 -8.54 19.06 -6.99
CA ALA A 129 -7.98 20.32 -6.52
C ALA A 129 -7.91 20.40 -4.98
N ALA A 130 -8.95 19.96 -4.28
CA ALA A 130 -9.00 19.98 -2.83
C ALA A 130 -7.99 18.99 -2.21
N VAL A 131 -7.83 17.78 -2.77
CA VAL A 131 -6.84 16.80 -2.32
C VAL A 131 -5.42 17.30 -2.53
N ARG A 132 -5.09 17.91 -3.67
CA ARG A 132 -3.78 18.53 -3.93
C ARG A 132 -3.40 19.56 -2.88
N VAL A 133 -4.33 20.43 -2.51
CA VAL A 133 -4.10 21.45 -1.47
C VAL A 133 -3.95 20.81 -0.11
N ALA A 134 -4.84 19.88 0.26
CA ALA A 134 -4.80 19.20 1.55
C ALA A 134 -3.52 18.36 1.71
N PHE A 135 -3.07 17.69 0.66
CA PHE A 135 -1.85 16.88 0.67
C PHE A 135 -0.59 17.74 0.87
N ARG A 136 -0.47 18.87 0.17
CA ARG A 136 0.63 19.83 0.40
C ARG A 136 0.63 20.37 1.83
N THR A 137 -0.56 20.66 2.36
CA THR A 137 -0.72 21.12 3.74
C THR A 137 -0.30 20.06 4.75
N TYR A 138 -0.69 18.81 4.52
CA TYR A 138 -0.29 17.65 5.32
C TYR A 138 1.24 17.46 5.31
N LEU A 139 1.89 17.45 4.13
CA LEU A 139 3.35 17.31 4.02
C LEU A 139 4.07 18.45 4.74
N GLY A 140 3.56 19.69 4.65
CA GLY A 140 4.10 20.82 5.39
C GLY A 140 3.94 20.67 6.92
N ALA A 141 2.83 20.08 7.40
CA ALA A 141 2.66 19.77 8.81
C ALA A 141 3.59 18.63 9.26
N LEU A 142 3.75 17.61 8.43
CA LEU A 142 4.66 16.47 8.69
C LEU A 142 6.11 16.92 8.76
N ALA A 143 6.61 17.72 7.81
CA ALA A 143 7.96 18.28 7.82
C ALA A 143 8.24 19.11 9.10
N ARG A 144 7.24 19.89 9.52
CA ARG A 144 7.34 20.63 10.79
C ARG A 144 7.34 19.73 12.01
N ALA A 145 6.63 18.59 11.97
CA ALA A 145 6.57 17.64 13.09
C ALA A 145 7.85 16.79 13.21
N SER A 146 8.35 16.26 12.09
CA SER A 146 9.58 15.44 12.06
C SER A 146 10.86 16.23 12.23
N ARG A 147 10.84 17.55 12.06
CA ARG A 147 12.01 18.44 11.97
C ARG A 147 12.96 18.10 10.82
N GLU A 148 12.49 17.34 9.86
CA GLU A 148 13.22 16.94 8.66
C GLU A 148 12.50 17.46 7.41
N PRO A 149 13.22 17.78 6.34
CA PRO A 149 12.62 18.16 5.08
C PRO A 149 11.87 16.95 4.51
N VAL A 150 10.57 17.10 4.26
CA VAL A 150 9.77 16.11 3.55
C VAL A 150 9.70 16.55 2.09
N PRO A 151 10.26 15.76 1.16
CA PRO A 151 10.22 16.12 -0.25
C PRO A 151 8.76 16.16 -0.72
N LEU A 152 8.40 17.20 -1.45
CA LEU A 152 7.12 17.26 -2.14
C LEU A 152 7.26 16.45 -3.43
N PRO A 153 6.55 15.34 -3.61
CA PRO A 153 6.57 14.59 -4.86
C PRO A 153 5.92 15.42 -5.97
N GLU A 154 6.33 15.16 -7.21
CA GLU A 154 5.60 15.66 -8.37
C GLU A 154 4.21 15.00 -8.38
N LEU A 155 3.17 15.82 -8.41
CA LEU A 155 1.79 15.33 -8.35
C LEU A 155 1.30 15.07 -9.79
N PRO A 156 0.85 13.83 -10.08
CA PRO A 156 0.35 13.47 -11.40
C PRO A 156 -0.92 14.26 -11.74
N ASP A 157 -1.13 14.52 -13.04
CA ASP A 157 -2.33 15.23 -13.52
C ASP A 157 -3.59 14.35 -13.46
N ASP A 158 -3.43 13.03 -13.66
CA ASP A 158 -4.54 12.08 -13.58
C ASP A 158 -5.02 11.93 -12.12
N PRO A 159 -6.29 12.23 -11.82
CA PRO A 159 -6.86 12.11 -10.48
C PRO A 159 -6.88 10.68 -9.93
N LEU A 160 -6.93 9.65 -10.77
CA LEU A 160 -6.84 8.25 -10.34
C LEU A 160 -5.44 7.93 -9.83
N VAL A 161 -4.40 8.37 -10.56
CA VAL A 161 -3.01 8.19 -10.18
C VAL A 161 -2.66 9.04 -8.96
N LEU A 162 -3.19 10.27 -8.88
CA LEU A 162 -3.05 11.13 -7.71
C LEU A 162 -3.57 10.44 -6.45
N GLY A 163 -4.77 9.85 -6.50
CA GLY A 163 -5.35 9.15 -5.37
C GLY A 163 -4.44 8.02 -4.89
N TYR A 164 -3.91 7.19 -5.78
CA TYR A 164 -2.98 6.13 -5.39
C TYR A 164 -1.68 6.64 -4.77
N LEU A 165 -1.13 7.72 -5.30
CA LEU A 165 0.07 8.36 -4.74
C LEU A 165 -0.19 8.89 -3.32
N VAL A 166 -1.30 9.60 -3.12
CA VAL A 166 -1.70 10.15 -1.81
C VAL A 166 -1.94 9.03 -0.78
N ALA A 167 -2.69 7.98 -1.16
CA ALA A 167 -2.94 6.84 -0.28
C ALA A 167 -1.65 6.13 0.16
N ALA A 168 -0.68 6.01 -0.74
CA ALA A 168 0.59 5.34 -0.47
C ALA A 168 1.53 6.15 0.42
N THR A 169 1.54 7.48 0.26
CA THR A 169 2.52 8.36 0.90
C THR A 169 2.02 8.99 2.20
N THR A 170 0.70 8.96 2.46
CA THR A 170 0.14 9.42 3.73
C THR A 170 0.40 8.38 4.83
N ALA A 171 0.74 8.84 6.04
CA ALA A 171 0.97 7.97 7.21
C ALA A 171 -0.37 7.46 7.75
N LEU A 172 -0.87 6.38 7.17
CA LEU A 172 -2.12 5.71 7.51
C LEU A 172 -1.82 4.31 8.05
N ASP A 173 -2.72 3.78 8.87
CA ASP A 173 -2.67 2.38 9.26
C ASP A 173 -3.04 1.43 8.10
N LEU A 174 -2.87 0.12 8.33
CA LEU A 174 -3.12 -0.89 7.29
C LEU A 174 -4.60 -0.92 6.87
N ASP A 175 -5.52 -0.82 7.83
CA ASP A 175 -6.96 -0.85 7.57
C ASP A 175 -7.42 0.36 6.76
N GLU A 176 -6.86 1.53 7.03
CA GLU A 176 -7.17 2.76 6.29
C GLU A 176 -6.65 2.69 4.86
N ARG A 177 -5.41 2.24 4.67
CA ARG A 177 -4.84 1.99 3.32
C ARG A 177 -5.67 0.98 2.55
N GLN A 178 -6.09 -0.09 3.21
CA GLN A 178 -6.92 -1.12 2.60
C GLN A 178 -8.29 -0.59 2.20
N ARG A 179 -8.92 0.25 3.04
CA ARG A 179 -10.17 0.92 2.69
C ARG A 179 -10.04 1.84 1.49
N LEU A 180 -8.90 2.54 1.35
CA LEU A 180 -8.63 3.36 0.17
C LEU A 180 -8.42 2.52 -1.09
N LEU A 181 -7.70 1.39 -1.01
CA LEU A 181 -7.54 0.46 -2.13
C LEU A 181 -8.89 -0.11 -2.58
N ALA A 182 -9.77 -0.41 -1.63
CA ALA A 182 -11.08 -1.03 -1.88
C ALA A 182 -12.18 -0.05 -2.34
N GLN A 183 -11.91 1.26 -2.42
CA GLN A 183 -12.91 2.24 -2.89
C GLN A 183 -13.44 1.88 -4.29
N PRO A 184 -14.74 2.03 -4.53
CA PRO A 184 -15.34 1.59 -5.80
C PRO A 184 -14.82 2.38 -7.01
N ASP A 185 -14.48 3.66 -6.81
CA ASP A 185 -14.04 4.58 -7.85
C ASP A 185 -13.09 5.67 -7.31
N GLY A 186 -12.53 6.47 -8.24
CA GLY A 186 -11.59 7.53 -7.94
C GLY A 186 -12.18 8.66 -7.11
N THR A 187 -13.40 9.11 -7.40
CA THR A 187 -14.03 10.20 -6.64
C THR A 187 -14.33 9.79 -5.21
N SER A 188 -14.78 8.57 -4.99
CA SER A 188 -14.98 7.99 -3.64
C SER A 188 -13.66 7.91 -2.87
N ARG A 189 -12.56 7.53 -3.55
CA ARG A 189 -11.22 7.50 -2.96
C ARG A 189 -10.75 8.90 -2.59
N LEU A 190 -10.79 9.86 -3.53
CA LEU A 190 -10.37 11.25 -3.29
C LEU A 190 -11.15 11.91 -2.13
N ARG A 191 -12.46 11.64 -2.02
CA ARG A 191 -13.28 12.13 -0.91
C ARG A 191 -12.83 11.56 0.43
N SER A 192 -12.51 10.27 0.47
CA SER A 192 -11.99 9.60 1.67
C SER A 192 -10.61 10.14 2.05
N GLU A 193 -9.72 10.32 1.08
CA GLU A 193 -8.38 10.90 1.27
C GLU A 193 -8.44 12.33 1.79
N LEU A 194 -9.33 13.16 1.26
CA LEU A 194 -9.49 14.52 1.73
C LEU A 194 -9.87 14.57 3.22
N ALA A 195 -10.75 13.67 3.66
CA ALA A 195 -11.12 13.55 5.07
C ALA A 195 -9.95 13.09 5.94
N LEU A 196 -9.21 12.07 5.49
CA LEU A 196 -8.03 11.54 6.17
C LEU A 196 -6.92 12.60 6.28
N LEU A 197 -6.58 13.28 5.18
CA LEU A 197 -5.55 14.32 5.17
C LEU A 197 -5.85 15.46 6.13
N ARG A 198 -7.12 15.89 6.22
CA ARG A 198 -7.54 16.92 7.17
C ARG A 198 -7.41 16.44 8.62
N ARG A 199 -7.77 15.19 8.90
CA ARG A 199 -7.61 14.55 10.21
C ARG A 199 -6.14 14.49 10.61
N GLU A 200 -5.30 13.93 9.75
CA GLU A 200 -3.86 13.76 10.02
C GLU A 200 -3.15 15.12 10.20
N THR A 201 -3.47 16.09 9.35
CA THR A 201 -2.95 17.46 9.49
C THR A 201 -3.32 18.07 10.86
N THR A 202 -4.56 17.85 11.29
CA THR A 202 -5.04 18.35 12.60
C THR A 202 -4.30 17.65 13.75
N LEU A 203 -4.11 16.34 13.68
CA LEU A 203 -3.36 15.57 14.69
C LEU A 203 -1.92 16.05 14.79
N LEU A 204 -1.21 16.17 13.66
CA LEU A 204 0.18 16.65 13.61
C LEU A 204 0.32 18.08 14.19
N THR A 205 -0.67 18.94 13.93
CA THR A 205 -0.66 20.32 14.43
C THR A 205 -0.93 20.37 15.94
N ARG A 206 -1.88 19.57 16.44
CA ARG A 206 -2.24 19.52 17.87
C ARG A 206 -1.16 18.88 18.72
N LEU A 207 -0.50 17.81 18.27
CA LEU A 207 0.60 17.15 18.97
C LEU A 207 1.78 18.13 19.22
N ARG A 208 1.99 19.09 18.34
CA ARG A 208 3.00 20.16 18.54
C ARG A 208 2.53 21.25 19.50
N ALA A 209 1.25 21.55 19.55
CA ALA A 209 0.68 22.58 20.41
C ALA A 209 0.48 22.10 21.87
N ALA A 210 0.55 20.78 22.11
CA ALA A 210 0.56 20.26 23.46
C ALA A 210 1.93 20.63 24.11
N PRO A 211 1.95 21.42 25.21
CA PRO A 211 3.20 21.64 25.94
C PRO A 211 3.73 20.26 26.34
N ALA A 212 5.03 20.01 26.10
CA ALA A 212 5.67 18.83 26.66
C ALA A 212 5.31 18.78 28.14
N PRO A 213 4.77 17.65 28.66
CA PRO A 213 4.57 17.56 30.10
C PRO A 213 5.95 17.82 30.70
N GLU A 214 6.08 18.88 31.47
CA GLU A 214 7.25 19.09 32.28
C GLU A 214 7.37 17.82 33.12
N LEU A 215 8.38 16.98 32.77
CA LEU A 215 8.82 15.93 33.66
C LEU A 215 9.17 16.63 34.93
N ALA A 216 8.24 16.62 35.87
CA ALA A 216 8.45 17.16 37.20
C ALA A 216 9.76 16.56 37.71
N ARG A 217 10.83 17.35 37.70
CA ARG A 217 12.06 17.05 38.43
C ARG A 217 11.68 17.03 39.90
N GLY A 218 11.23 15.85 40.34
CA GLY A 218 11.16 15.60 41.76
C GLY A 218 12.56 15.88 42.39
N PRO A 219 12.62 16.50 43.56
CA PRO A 219 13.91 16.75 44.20
C PRO A 219 14.60 15.40 44.41
N VAL A 220 15.82 15.27 43.85
CA VAL A 220 16.73 14.18 44.18
C VAL A 220 17.07 14.34 45.65
N SER A 221 16.50 13.48 46.48
CA SER A 221 16.88 13.39 47.89
C SER A 221 18.25 12.73 47.95
N PRO A 222 19.29 13.38 48.53
CA PRO A 222 20.54 12.72 48.75
C PRO A 222 20.46 11.88 50.04
N ASN A 223 20.62 10.55 49.88
CA ASN A 223 21.14 9.65 50.91
C ASN A 223 21.78 8.46 50.22
#